data_72335b4e3e3dfc899cd44db944bad7dd
#
_entry.id   72335b4e3e3dfc899cd44db944bad7dd
#
_cell.length_a   1.000
_cell.length_b   1.000
_cell.length_c   1.000
_cell.angle_alpha   90.00
_cell.angle_beta   90.00
_cell.angle_gamma   90.00
#
_symmetry.space_group_name_H-M   'P 1'
#
loop_
_entity.id
_entity.type
_entity.pdbx_description
1 polymer ?
#
loop_
_entity_poly.entity_id
_entity_poly.type
_entity_poly.pdbx_seq_one_letter_code
_entity_poly.pdbx_strand_id
1 'polypeptide(L)'
;MADPGRITEGWYASMILAGVLEDEYIEILSVATIVTCVDVFTLGMGAEQVSLPDSAEAGKLARSRPVGVAIGPGWSPTVSPEDAGPELDDFYDHGHQYIRRSLTLVPDELNRFWRLMNSLCMANPAVNELVGVERSISRAQIEFIATRVSAHLDCCY
;
A
#
# COMPACT_ATOMS: atom_id res chain seq x y z
N MET A 1 -5.95 4.77 16.33
CA MET A 1 -6.14 4.10 15.02
C MET A 1 -6.70 5.13 14.06
N ALA A 2 -6.12 5.26 12.88
CA ALA A 2 -6.72 6.11 11.86
C ALA A 2 -8.09 5.53 11.50
N ASP A 3 -9.07 6.42 11.31
CA ASP A 3 -10.39 6.05 10.82
C ASP A 3 -10.39 6.21 9.29
N PRO A 4 -10.24 5.13 8.52
CA PRO A 4 -10.13 5.19 7.07
C PRO A 4 -11.41 5.71 6.41
N GLY A 5 -12.57 5.58 7.05
CA GLY A 5 -13.83 6.13 6.55
C GLY A 5 -13.86 7.66 6.45
N ARG A 6 -12.90 8.34 7.08
CA ARG A 6 -12.75 9.80 6.96
C ARG A 6 -11.92 10.23 5.74
N ILE A 7 -11.23 9.30 5.10
CA ILE A 7 -10.47 9.56 3.86
C ILE A 7 -11.48 9.50 2.70
N THR A 8 -12.00 10.65 2.34
CA THR A 8 -12.97 10.81 1.24
C THR A 8 -12.34 11.58 0.08
N GLU A 9 -12.97 11.56 -1.10
CA GLU A 9 -12.55 12.36 -2.24
C GLU A 9 -12.43 13.85 -1.89
N GLY A 10 -13.42 14.38 -1.16
CA GLY A 10 -13.40 15.76 -0.70
C GLY A 10 -12.24 16.06 0.24
N TRP A 11 -11.89 15.12 1.11
CA TRP A 11 -10.71 15.26 1.97
C TRP A 11 -9.42 15.26 1.13
N TYR A 12 -9.26 14.31 0.20
CA TYR A 12 -8.12 14.27 -0.72
C TYR A 12 -7.98 15.59 -1.49
N ALA A 13 -9.07 16.05 -2.12
CA ALA A 13 -9.07 17.32 -2.84
C ALA A 13 -8.66 18.51 -1.96
N SER A 14 -9.08 18.53 -0.68
CA SER A 14 -8.69 19.59 0.25
C SER A 14 -7.19 19.59 0.57
N MET A 15 -6.55 18.42 0.63
CA MET A 15 -5.10 18.30 0.83
C MET A 15 -4.33 18.85 -0.37
N ILE A 16 -4.75 18.49 -1.57
CA ILE A 16 -4.13 19.00 -2.82
C ILE A 16 -4.31 20.53 -2.92
N LEU A 17 -5.50 21.04 -2.61
CA LEU A 17 -5.76 22.49 -2.57
C LEU A 17 -4.94 23.23 -1.51
N ALA A 18 -4.62 22.58 -0.40
CA ALA A 18 -3.75 23.10 0.65
C ALA A 18 -2.26 23.09 0.25
N GLY A 19 -1.92 22.56 -0.91
CA GLY A 19 -0.55 22.59 -1.47
C GLY A 19 0.24 21.29 -1.29
N VAL A 20 -0.36 20.22 -0.78
CA VAL A 20 0.27 18.88 -0.77
C VAL A 20 0.33 18.39 -2.21
N LEU A 21 1.51 17.99 -2.67
CA LEU A 21 1.69 17.42 -4.00
C LEU A 21 1.18 15.97 -4.05
N GLU A 22 0.81 15.49 -5.23
CA GLU A 22 0.29 14.12 -5.40
C GLU A 22 1.30 13.05 -4.99
N ASP A 23 2.57 13.24 -5.28
CA ASP A 23 3.68 12.37 -4.87
C ASP A 23 3.90 12.40 -3.34
N GLU A 24 3.87 13.59 -2.74
CA GLU A 24 3.93 13.74 -1.27
C GLU A 24 2.76 13.05 -0.57
N TYR A 25 1.55 13.13 -1.16
CA TYR A 25 0.40 12.41 -0.65
C TYR A 25 0.62 10.91 -0.65
N ILE A 26 1.16 10.35 -1.73
CA ILE A 26 1.47 8.91 -1.84
C ILE A 26 2.54 8.49 -0.83
N GLU A 27 3.58 9.28 -0.64
CA GLU A 27 4.61 9.02 0.37
C GLU A 27 4.02 9.01 1.79
N ILE A 28 3.21 10.02 2.14
CA ILE A 28 2.53 10.08 3.44
C ILE A 28 1.63 8.87 3.63
N LEU A 29 0.85 8.51 2.62
CA LEU A 29 -0.05 7.34 2.65
C LEU A 29 0.74 6.04 2.85
N SER A 30 1.85 5.86 2.14
CA SER A 30 2.72 4.70 2.25
C SER A 30 3.29 4.57 3.66
N VAL A 31 3.89 5.63 4.19
CA VAL A 31 4.44 5.64 5.56
C VAL A 31 3.36 5.34 6.59
N ALA A 32 2.20 6.01 6.51
CA ALA A 32 1.10 5.78 7.43
C ALA A 32 0.61 4.33 7.40
N THR A 33 0.51 3.74 6.22
CA THR A 33 0.09 2.34 6.06
C THR A 33 1.11 1.36 6.63
N ILE A 34 2.40 1.55 6.31
CA ILE A 34 3.48 0.70 6.80
C ILE A 34 3.55 0.74 8.33
N VAL A 35 3.56 1.94 8.92
CA VAL A 35 3.61 2.11 10.39
C VAL A 35 2.39 1.46 11.03
N THR A 36 1.18 1.67 10.49
CA THR A 36 -0.04 1.04 11.01
C THR A 36 0.05 -0.48 10.97
N CYS A 37 0.56 -1.06 9.88
CA CYS A 37 0.75 -2.52 9.78
C CYS A 37 1.71 -3.04 10.84
N VAL A 38 2.85 -2.38 11.03
CA VAL A 38 3.85 -2.77 12.04
C VAL A 38 3.30 -2.63 13.45
N ASP A 39 2.63 -1.53 13.76
CA ASP A 39 2.04 -1.28 15.07
C ASP A 39 0.97 -2.31 15.43
N VAL A 40 0.05 -2.60 14.51
CA VAL A 40 -1.00 -3.61 14.73
C VAL A 40 -0.40 -5.00 14.93
N PHE A 41 0.62 -5.36 14.16
CA PHE A 41 1.33 -6.63 14.32
C PHE A 41 2.03 -6.69 15.68
N THR A 42 2.76 -5.66 16.08
CA THR A 42 3.48 -5.57 17.35
C THR A 42 2.54 -5.69 18.54
N LEU A 43 1.41 -4.96 18.50
CA LEU A 43 0.37 -5.05 19.52
C LEU A 43 -0.25 -6.45 19.59
N GLY A 44 -0.51 -7.07 18.43
CA GLY A 44 -1.05 -8.44 18.36
C GLY A 44 -0.11 -9.50 18.94
N MET A 45 1.19 -9.25 18.87
CA MET A 45 2.23 -10.09 19.48
C MET A 45 2.45 -9.81 20.97
N GLY A 46 1.84 -8.77 21.54
CA GLY A 46 2.08 -8.32 22.90
C GLY A 46 3.49 -7.76 23.10
N ALA A 47 4.12 -7.29 22.03
CA ALA A 47 5.46 -6.70 22.07
C ALA A 47 5.39 -5.18 22.30
N GLU A 48 6.49 -4.62 22.79
CA GLU A 48 6.60 -3.17 22.97
C GLU A 48 6.70 -2.48 21.61
N GLN A 49 5.95 -1.38 21.45
CA GLN A 49 6.01 -0.59 20.22
C GLN A 49 7.35 0.14 20.10
N VAL A 50 7.88 0.16 18.90
CA VAL A 50 9.11 0.90 18.59
C VAL A 50 8.82 2.40 18.62
N SER A 51 9.59 3.14 19.43
CA SER A 51 9.50 4.59 19.45
C SER A 51 9.93 5.20 18.13
N LEU A 52 9.27 6.27 17.71
CA LEU A 52 9.74 7.05 16.58
C LEU A 52 11.10 7.68 16.90
N PRO A 53 12.00 7.83 15.94
CA PRO A 53 13.28 8.49 16.15
C PRO A 53 13.06 9.97 16.51
N ASP A 54 13.88 10.48 17.42
CA ASP A 54 13.79 11.88 17.88
C ASP A 54 14.07 12.92 16.78
N SER A 55 14.77 12.50 15.73
CA SER A 55 14.99 13.29 14.52
C SER A 55 15.04 12.40 13.29
N ALA A 56 14.45 12.86 12.20
CA ALA A 56 14.62 12.28 10.88
C ALA A 56 15.46 13.21 10.02
N GLU A 57 16.52 12.71 9.40
CA GLU A 57 17.14 13.43 8.30
C GLU A 57 16.14 13.51 7.14
N ALA A 58 15.80 14.72 6.73
CA ALA A 58 15.00 14.92 5.54
C ALA A 58 15.80 14.42 4.33
N GLY A 59 15.48 13.22 3.86
CA GLY A 59 15.99 12.73 2.59
C GLY A 59 15.57 13.66 1.44
N LYS A 60 16.38 13.75 0.40
CA LYS A 60 15.93 14.40 -0.83
C LYS A 60 14.84 13.51 -1.46
N LEU A 61 13.64 14.07 -1.60
CA LEU A 61 12.58 13.47 -2.41
C LEU A 61 13.10 13.27 -3.84
N ALA A 62 13.19 12.05 -4.29
CA ALA A 62 13.43 11.75 -5.70
C ALA A 62 12.11 11.98 -6.45
N ARG A 63 11.88 13.22 -6.89
CA ARG A 63 10.67 13.61 -7.63
C ARG A 63 10.77 13.19 -9.10
N SER A 64 10.82 11.90 -9.35
CA SER A 64 10.74 11.35 -10.69
C SER A 64 9.31 10.85 -10.91
N ARG A 65 8.52 11.60 -11.70
CA ARG A 65 7.19 11.16 -12.08
C ARG A 65 7.32 10.07 -13.17
N PRO A 66 6.81 8.86 -12.94
CA PRO A 66 6.87 7.79 -13.93
C PRO A 66 6.18 8.16 -15.24
N VAL A 67 6.60 7.50 -16.32
CA VAL A 67 5.91 7.59 -17.61
C VAL A 67 4.55 6.90 -17.50
N GLY A 68 3.54 7.37 -18.22
CA GLY A 68 2.22 6.74 -18.27
C GLY A 68 1.32 7.05 -17.05
N VAL A 69 1.70 8.00 -16.19
CA VAL A 69 0.87 8.43 -15.06
C VAL A 69 -0.41 9.09 -15.56
N ALA A 70 -1.56 8.55 -15.15
CA ALA A 70 -2.88 9.08 -15.46
C ALA A 70 -3.85 8.91 -14.28
N ILE A 71 -4.93 9.70 -14.26
CA ILE A 71 -6.04 9.49 -13.33
C ILE A 71 -6.72 8.15 -13.67
N GLY A 72 -6.84 7.30 -12.67
CA GLY A 72 -7.49 6.00 -12.78
C GLY A 72 -8.82 5.96 -12.02
N PRO A 73 -9.26 4.77 -11.57
CA PRO A 73 -10.48 4.62 -10.77
C PRO A 73 -10.41 5.28 -9.39
N GLY A 74 -9.21 5.54 -8.87
CA GLY A 74 -9.00 6.27 -7.60
C GLY A 74 -8.80 7.76 -7.81
N TRP A 75 -8.69 8.48 -6.70
CA TRP A 75 -8.52 9.96 -6.73
C TRP A 75 -7.08 10.37 -7.09
N SER A 76 -6.10 9.58 -6.67
CA SER A 76 -4.69 9.83 -6.96
C SER A 76 -4.30 9.24 -8.30
N PRO A 77 -3.41 9.91 -9.08
CA PRO A 77 -2.89 9.36 -10.32
C PRO A 77 -2.10 8.08 -10.08
N THR A 78 -2.15 7.18 -11.04
CA THR A 78 -1.43 5.89 -11.03
C THR A 78 -0.91 5.58 -12.42
N VAL A 79 -0.03 4.59 -12.53
CA VAL A 79 0.37 4.00 -13.82
C VAL A 79 -0.42 2.73 -14.04
N SER A 80 -1.03 2.57 -15.21
CA SER A 80 -1.70 1.31 -15.58
C SER A 80 -0.69 0.26 -16.05
N PRO A 81 -1.01 -1.05 -16.03
CA PRO A 81 -0.12 -2.07 -16.55
C PRO A 81 0.28 -1.86 -18.01
N GLU A 82 -0.65 -1.33 -18.81
CA GLU A 82 -0.47 -1.09 -20.24
C GLU A 82 0.47 0.09 -20.52
N ASP A 83 0.59 1.01 -19.56
CA ASP A 83 1.41 2.23 -19.68
C ASP A 83 2.69 2.15 -18.85
N ALA A 84 2.95 1.00 -18.21
CA ALA A 84 4.09 0.81 -17.31
C ALA A 84 5.42 0.93 -18.07
N GLY A 85 6.34 1.71 -17.53
CA GLY A 85 7.72 1.76 -17.97
C GLY A 85 8.58 0.66 -17.32
N PRO A 86 9.86 0.53 -17.72
CA PRO A 86 10.75 -0.51 -17.23
C PRO A 86 10.89 -0.57 -15.70
N GLU A 87 10.68 0.55 -15.01
CA GLU A 87 10.71 0.65 -13.56
C GLU A 87 9.57 -0.10 -12.85
N LEU A 88 8.52 -0.48 -13.59
CA LEU A 88 7.33 -1.18 -13.09
C LEU A 88 7.10 -2.55 -13.74
N ASP A 89 7.90 -2.94 -14.73
CA ASP A 89 7.73 -4.20 -15.49
C ASP A 89 7.66 -5.41 -14.56
N ASP A 90 8.65 -5.60 -13.69
CA ASP A 90 8.69 -6.71 -12.73
C ASP A 90 7.53 -6.70 -11.74
N PHE A 91 6.95 -5.53 -11.51
CA PHE A 91 5.89 -5.36 -10.54
C PHE A 91 4.55 -5.91 -11.06
N TYR A 92 4.25 -5.73 -12.33
CA TYR A 92 3.00 -6.16 -12.95
C TYR A 92 2.99 -7.61 -13.43
N ASP A 93 4.12 -8.32 -13.42
CA ASP A 93 4.23 -9.73 -13.82
C ASP A 93 3.30 -10.69 -13.03
N HIS A 94 2.89 -10.28 -11.82
CA HIS A 94 2.18 -11.15 -10.89
C HIS A 94 0.71 -10.80 -10.68
N GLY A 95 0.11 -10.03 -11.56
CA GLY A 95 -1.31 -9.70 -11.53
C GLY A 95 -1.59 -8.19 -11.56
N HIS A 96 -2.83 -7.88 -11.89
CA HIS A 96 -3.26 -6.53 -12.26
C HIS A 96 -4.31 -5.94 -11.30
N GLN A 97 -4.37 -6.46 -10.05
CA GLN A 97 -5.32 -5.92 -9.06
C GLN A 97 -5.06 -4.43 -8.82
N TYR A 98 -6.14 -3.67 -8.66
CA TYR A 98 -6.03 -2.23 -8.49
C TYR A 98 -5.15 -1.81 -7.31
N ILE A 99 -5.17 -2.58 -6.22
CA ILE A 99 -4.30 -2.33 -5.05
C ILE A 99 -2.81 -2.30 -5.41
N ARG A 100 -2.38 -3.06 -6.44
CA ARG A 100 -0.99 -3.06 -6.87
C ARG A 100 -0.57 -1.73 -7.47
N ARG A 101 -1.47 -1.07 -8.20
CA ARG A 101 -1.14 0.20 -8.87
C ARG A 101 -1.28 1.43 -7.96
N SER A 102 -1.81 1.28 -6.76
CA SER A 102 -2.14 2.41 -5.89
C SER A 102 -0.94 3.32 -5.53
N LEU A 103 0.26 2.78 -5.45
CA LEU A 103 1.48 3.52 -5.11
C LEU A 103 2.42 3.73 -6.31
N THR A 104 2.01 3.40 -7.53
CA THR A 104 2.87 3.46 -8.73
C THR A 104 3.32 4.86 -9.11
N LEU A 105 2.68 5.91 -8.59
CA LEU A 105 3.15 7.27 -8.75
C LEU A 105 4.54 7.51 -8.13
N VAL A 106 4.89 6.73 -7.09
CA VAL A 106 6.18 6.78 -6.40
C VAL A 106 6.74 5.36 -6.32
N PRO A 107 7.46 4.87 -7.34
CA PRO A 107 7.93 3.48 -7.43
C PRO A 107 8.76 3.01 -6.22
N ASP A 108 9.53 3.89 -5.60
CA ASP A 108 10.30 3.55 -4.41
C ASP A 108 9.38 3.19 -3.21
N GLU A 109 8.29 3.91 -3.02
CA GLU A 109 7.29 3.61 -1.98
C GLU A 109 6.53 2.32 -2.29
N LEU A 110 6.20 2.11 -3.56
CA LEU A 110 5.63 0.86 -4.03
C LEU A 110 6.50 -0.34 -3.65
N ASN A 111 7.81 -0.27 -3.94
CA ASN A 111 8.76 -1.32 -3.63
C ASN A 111 8.90 -1.57 -2.12
N ARG A 112 8.96 -0.51 -1.31
CA ARG A 112 9.03 -0.61 0.16
C ARG A 112 7.79 -1.29 0.72
N PHE A 113 6.61 -0.85 0.29
CA PHE A 113 5.33 -1.42 0.72
C PHE A 113 5.22 -2.91 0.38
N TRP A 114 5.51 -3.30 -0.87
CA TRP A 114 5.38 -4.69 -1.30
C TRP A 114 6.43 -5.62 -0.70
N ARG A 115 7.62 -5.13 -0.38
CA ARG A 115 8.59 -5.91 0.40
C ARG A 115 8.04 -6.28 1.78
N LEU A 116 7.37 -5.33 2.46
CA LEU A 116 6.71 -5.60 3.73
C LEU A 116 5.55 -6.58 3.55
N MET A 117 4.68 -6.35 2.59
CA MET A 117 3.52 -7.20 2.33
C MET A 117 3.91 -8.65 2.00
N ASN A 118 4.92 -8.84 1.18
CA ASN A 118 5.44 -10.17 0.85
C ASN A 118 6.01 -10.91 2.09
N SER A 119 6.52 -10.16 3.05
CA SER A 119 7.06 -10.73 4.30
C SER A 119 5.95 -11.07 5.31
N LEU A 120 4.94 -10.22 5.43
CA LEU A 120 3.88 -10.35 6.43
C LEU A 120 2.69 -11.19 5.94
N CYS A 121 2.32 -11.07 4.69
CA CYS A 121 1.14 -11.73 4.12
C CYS A 121 1.52 -12.98 3.33
N MET A 122 1.68 -12.87 2.04
CA MET A 122 2.04 -13.97 1.14
C MET A 122 2.90 -13.43 0.00
N ALA A 123 3.88 -14.24 -0.44
CA ALA A 123 4.64 -13.91 -1.64
C ALA A 123 3.71 -13.85 -2.87
N ASN A 124 4.04 -12.97 -3.81
CA ASN A 124 3.22 -12.69 -5.00
C ASN A 124 2.71 -13.93 -5.75
N PRO A 125 3.51 -14.97 -6.05
CA PRO A 125 2.99 -16.16 -6.73
C PRO A 125 1.88 -16.86 -5.94
N ALA A 126 2.02 -16.99 -4.63
CA ALA A 126 1.03 -17.66 -3.78
C ALA A 126 -0.32 -16.93 -3.69
N VAL A 127 -0.33 -15.62 -3.94
CA VAL A 127 -1.59 -14.84 -3.96
C VAL A 127 -2.50 -15.29 -5.10
N ASN A 128 -1.93 -15.54 -6.28
CA ASN A 128 -2.70 -15.88 -7.47
C ASN A 128 -3.05 -17.38 -7.55
N GLU A 129 -2.21 -18.25 -7.00
CA GLU A 129 -2.37 -19.69 -7.14
C GLU A 129 -3.40 -20.31 -6.18
N LEU A 130 -3.88 -19.62 -5.18
CA LEU A 130 -4.86 -20.07 -4.17
C LEU A 130 -4.50 -21.39 -3.45
N VAL A 131 -3.30 -21.90 -3.65
CA VAL A 131 -2.74 -23.16 -3.10
C VAL A 131 -1.30 -22.95 -2.65
N GLY A 132 -0.73 -23.89 -1.91
CA GLY A 132 0.70 -23.93 -1.63
C GLY A 132 1.19 -23.00 -0.53
N VAL A 133 0.30 -22.56 0.36
CA VAL A 133 0.71 -21.77 1.53
C VAL A 133 0.97 -22.71 2.70
N GLU A 134 2.24 -22.93 3.04
CA GLU A 134 2.65 -23.71 4.22
C GLU A 134 2.53 -22.86 5.49
N ARG A 135 1.36 -22.92 6.11
CA ARG A 135 1.08 -22.27 7.40
C ARG A 135 0.20 -23.18 8.26
N SER A 136 0.14 -22.90 9.56
CA SER A 136 -0.74 -23.60 10.50
C SER A 136 -2.23 -23.38 10.21
N ILE A 137 -2.57 -22.32 9.48
CA ILE A 137 -3.93 -22.04 9.01
C ILE A 137 -4.02 -22.25 7.51
N SER A 138 -5.16 -22.77 7.05
CA SER A 138 -5.41 -23.03 5.63
C SER A 138 -5.58 -21.73 4.84
N ARG A 139 -5.39 -21.78 3.52
CA ARG A 139 -5.65 -20.64 2.63
C ARG A 139 -7.09 -20.10 2.81
N ALA A 140 -8.08 -20.96 2.91
CA ALA A 140 -9.46 -20.54 3.12
C ALA A 140 -9.64 -19.75 4.44
N GLN A 141 -8.96 -20.15 5.50
CA GLN A 141 -8.97 -19.41 6.77
C GLN A 141 -8.28 -18.03 6.64
N ILE A 142 -7.17 -17.95 5.91
CA ILE A 142 -6.49 -16.68 5.62
C ILE A 142 -7.44 -15.73 4.89
N GLU A 143 -8.07 -16.19 3.82
CA GLU A 143 -9.00 -15.38 3.03
C GLU A 143 -10.25 -14.97 3.82
N PHE A 144 -10.76 -15.86 4.67
CA PHE A 144 -11.88 -15.54 5.54
C PHE A 144 -11.52 -14.43 6.54
N ILE A 145 -10.33 -14.50 7.15
CA ILE A 145 -9.83 -13.46 8.06
C ILE A 145 -9.67 -12.13 7.30
N ALA A 146 -9.02 -12.16 6.14
CA ALA A 146 -8.81 -10.96 5.31
C ALA A 146 -10.13 -10.30 4.93
N THR A 147 -11.12 -11.09 4.47
CA THR A 147 -12.46 -10.62 4.13
C THR A 147 -13.17 -10.02 5.34
N ARG A 148 -13.08 -10.63 6.52
CA ARG A 148 -13.67 -10.10 7.75
C ARG A 148 -13.05 -8.77 8.18
N VAL A 149 -11.72 -8.64 8.07
CA VAL A 149 -11.02 -7.39 8.36
C VAL A 149 -11.44 -6.30 7.38
N SER A 150 -11.48 -6.61 6.08
CA SER A 150 -11.92 -5.67 5.04
C SER A 150 -13.35 -5.19 5.27
N ALA A 151 -14.27 -6.11 5.56
CA ALA A 151 -15.66 -5.75 5.86
C ALA A 151 -15.81 -4.91 7.13
N HIS A 152 -14.93 -5.10 8.11
CA HIS A 152 -14.94 -4.33 9.35
C HIS A 152 -14.40 -2.90 9.19
N LEU A 153 -13.59 -2.70 8.17
CA LEU A 153 -12.99 -1.42 7.80
C LEU A 153 -13.73 -0.71 6.66
N ASP A 154 -14.93 -1.19 6.29
CA ASP A 154 -15.72 -0.68 5.16
C ASP A 154 -14.92 -0.61 3.83
N CYS A 155 -13.97 -1.53 3.65
CA CYS A 155 -13.21 -1.65 2.43
C CYS A 155 -14.08 -2.31 1.35
N CYS A 156 -14.34 -1.59 0.27
CA CYS A 156 -15.15 -2.07 -0.84
C CYS A 156 -14.35 -2.78 -1.95
N TYR A 157 -13.05 -2.94 -1.74
CA TYR A 157 -12.15 -3.58 -2.69
C TYR A 157 -12.10 -5.09 -2.49
#